data_3039ebe560e3fdcb29658a8bd98639db
#
_entry.id   3039ebe560e3fdcb29658a8bd98639db
#
_cell.length_a   1.000
_cell.length_b   1.000
_cell.length_c   1.000
_cell.angle_alpha   90.00
_cell.angle_beta   90.00
_cell.angle_gamma   90.00
#
_symmetry.space_group_name_H-M   'P 1'
#
loop_
_entity.id
_entity.type
_entity.pdbx_description
1 polymer ?
#
loop_
_entity_poly.entity_id
_entity_poly.type
_entity_poly.pdbx_seq_one_letter_code
_entity_poly.pdbx_strand_id
1 'polypeptide(L)'
;RLFDAVALRKELDFDLVTRQYVNEIPYFLQRSFTNWEVENKVEVVNGNYIRTIKVKTPVKELRQVEGGPYNEKIMNGIQFRTMEYLSKDQDDFEVFKKYCPRREKRDVDHILESGKIAKKEIGDLGISCPWAMGGVYNLASTYINVQDMMVDALSEEDYYEDYMNFFADLVASDHEIFVDSQFDCVGMQGNIANGGMMGPDYFEEYVLPYERKAIDVLRQGKKPIIYHNCGKARVLYPAYKKLGITVWETISEAPQGDNVLAEAKEYFKDDLILFGNFDQVHFLKEATPEEVEKRAYDLMMTGKKGGHYIFACSDYLEIGTPLENVKALLRGARAASRYE
;
A
#
# COMPACT_ATOMS: atom_id res chain seq x y z
N ARG A 1 3.82 7.92 16.00
CA ARG A 1 3.79 6.59 15.31
C ARG A 1 5.16 5.90 15.28
N LEU A 2 6.25 6.54 14.79
CA LEU A 2 7.58 5.91 14.77
C LEU A 2 8.06 5.54 16.18
N PHE A 3 8.03 6.47 17.11
CA PHE A 3 8.46 6.25 18.51
C PHE A 3 7.59 5.22 19.23
N ASP A 4 6.28 5.19 18.95
CA ASP A 4 5.35 4.20 19.49
C ASP A 4 5.69 2.78 18.96
N ALA A 5 6.00 2.66 17.67
CA ALA A 5 6.41 1.40 17.07
C ALA A 5 7.73 0.87 17.65
N VAL A 6 8.71 1.75 17.86
CA VAL A 6 10.00 1.41 18.53
C VAL A 6 9.77 0.98 19.97
N ALA A 7 8.88 1.66 20.71
CA ALA A 7 8.54 1.28 22.09
C ALA A 7 7.86 -0.09 22.13
N LEU A 8 6.87 -0.32 21.26
CA LEU A 8 6.15 -1.60 21.19
C LEU A 8 7.07 -2.76 20.80
N ARG A 9 8.01 -2.53 19.88
CA ARG A 9 9.04 -3.52 19.52
C ARG A 9 9.86 -3.96 20.72
N LYS A 10 10.24 -3.02 21.59
CA LYS A 10 11.01 -3.34 22.80
C LYS A 10 10.22 -4.16 23.81
N GLU A 11 8.90 -3.98 23.84
CA GLU A 11 8.00 -4.72 24.73
C GLU A 11 7.68 -6.12 24.22
N LEU A 12 7.37 -6.26 22.91
CA LEU A 12 6.88 -7.51 22.33
C LEU A 12 7.95 -8.32 21.59
N ASP A 13 9.17 -7.81 21.45
CA ASP A 13 10.31 -8.51 20.80
C ASP A 13 10.02 -9.06 19.39
N PHE A 14 9.58 -8.21 18.47
CA PHE A 14 9.42 -8.52 17.05
C PHE A 14 10.37 -7.68 16.19
N ASP A 15 10.67 -8.13 14.97
CA ASP A 15 11.49 -7.32 14.05
C ASP A 15 10.60 -6.24 13.41
N LEU A 16 11.06 -4.99 13.50
CA LEU A 16 10.26 -3.84 13.12
C LEU A 16 10.38 -3.56 11.61
N VAL A 17 9.26 -3.48 10.94
CA VAL A 17 9.14 -2.84 9.61
C VAL A 17 8.22 -1.65 9.77
N THR A 18 8.79 -0.45 9.73
CA THR A 18 7.97 0.76 9.90
C THR A 18 7.31 1.16 8.59
N ARG A 19 6.15 1.81 8.72
CA ARG A 19 5.44 2.39 7.57
C ARG A 19 5.23 3.88 7.82
N GLN A 20 6.21 4.68 7.41
CA GLN A 20 6.10 6.12 7.43
C GLN A 20 5.36 6.61 6.17
N TYR A 21 4.74 7.78 6.27
CA TYR A 21 4.04 8.46 5.16
C TYR A 21 2.85 7.71 4.55
N VAL A 22 2.29 6.73 5.25
CA VAL A 22 0.95 6.24 4.91
C VAL A 22 -0.02 7.39 5.17
N ASN A 23 -0.28 8.18 4.16
CA ASN A 23 -1.24 9.27 4.21
C ASN A 23 -2.56 8.80 3.61
N GLU A 24 -3.64 9.13 4.29
CA GLU A 24 -5.00 8.85 3.79
C GLU A 24 -5.32 9.62 2.51
N ILE A 25 -4.68 10.80 2.34
CA ILE A 25 -4.80 11.62 1.13
C ILE A 25 -3.43 12.13 0.70
N PRO A 26 -3.15 12.26 -0.61
CA PRO A 26 -1.90 12.80 -1.13
C PRO A 26 -1.70 14.27 -0.76
N TYR A 27 -0.43 14.71 -0.83
CA TYR A 27 -0.03 16.06 -0.45
C TYR A 27 -0.81 17.17 -1.15
N PHE A 28 -1.19 16.97 -2.40
CA PHE A 28 -1.92 17.96 -3.20
C PHE A 28 -3.39 18.12 -2.78
N LEU A 29 -3.91 17.26 -1.93
CA LEU A 29 -5.24 17.39 -1.31
C LEU A 29 -5.18 17.71 0.19
N GLN A 30 -3.97 17.82 0.76
CA GLN A 30 -3.80 18.16 2.19
C GLN A 30 -3.78 19.67 2.44
N ARG A 31 -3.40 20.47 1.46
CA ARG A 31 -3.28 21.93 1.54
C ARG A 31 -3.42 22.60 0.17
N SER A 32 -3.60 23.91 0.20
CA SER A 32 -3.69 24.72 -1.01
C SER A 32 -2.32 25.06 -1.60
N PHE A 33 -2.30 25.25 -2.91
CA PHE A 33 -1.18 25.70 -3.72
C PHE A 33 -1.66 26.82 -4.69
N THR A 34 -0.76 27.41 -5.44
CA THR A 34 -1.11 28.40 -6.49
C THR A 34 -2.03 27.74 -7.51
N ASN A 35 -3.19 28.36 -7.78
CA ASN A 35 -4.23 27.86 -8.68
C ASN A 35 -4.85 26.49 -8.29
N TRP A 36 -4.68 26.07 -7.03
CA TRP A 36 -5.19 24.81 -6.48
C TRP A 36 -5.56 25.02 -5.02
N GLU A 37 -6.75 25.62 -4.78
CA GLU A 37 -7.23 25.89 -3.44
C GLU A 37 -8.01 24.70 -2.90
N VAL A 38 -7.55 24.10 -1.79
CA VAL A 38 -8.13 22.90 -1.19
C VAL A 38 -8.95 23.26 0.04
N GLU A 39 -10.19 22.79 0.07
CA GLU A 39 -11.08 22.81 1.24
C GLU A 39 -11.44 21.38 1.62
N ASN A 40 -11.13 21.00 2.86
CA ASN A 40 -11.46 19.69 3.43
C ASN A 40 -12.52 19.86 4.54
N LYS A 41 -13.65 19.17 4.39
CA LYS A 41 -14.71 19.11 5.41
C LYS A 41 -14.92 17.68 5.84
N VAL A 42 -14.91 17.44 7.15
CA VAL A 42 -15.18 16.13 7.75
C VAL A 42 -16.41 16.23 8.62
N GLU A 43 -17.31 15.27 8.47
CA GLU A 43 -18.55 15.18 9.24
C GLU A 43 -18.83 13.74 9.64
N VAL A 44 -19.52 13.54 10.75
CA VAL A 44 -20.08 12.23 11.12
C VAL A 44 -21.59 12.29 10.94
N VAL A 45 -22.10 11.56 9.96
CA VAL A 45 -23.51 11.56 9.58
C VAL A 45 -24.05 10.14 9.66
N ASN A 46 -25.05 9.92 10.49
CA ASN A 46 -25.69 8.60 10.66
C ASN A 46 -24.69 7.47 10.93
N GLY A 47 -23.69 7.71 11.78
CA GLY A 47 -22.66 6.73 12.11
C GLY A 47 -21.60 6.50 11.03
N ASN A 48 -21.60 7.31 9.98
CA ASN A 48 -20.58 7.28 8.94
C ASN A 48 -19.69 8.53 9.02
N TYR A 49 -18.40 8.33 8.86
CA TYR A 49 -17.42 9.37 8.62
C TYR A 49 -17.50 9.76 7.15
N ILE A 50 -17.76 11.03 6.86
CA ILE A 50 -17.84 11.58 5.52
C ILE A 50 -16.78 12.67 5.38
N ARG A 51 -15.91 12.54 4.40
CA ARG A 51 -14.92 13.56 4.03
C ARG A 51 -15.27 14.12 2.65
N THR A 52 -15.53 15.42 2.59
CA THR A 52 -15.73 16.16 1.36
C THR A 52 -14.49 16.99 1.09
N ILE A 53 -13.87 16.80 -0.07
CA ILE A 53 -12.72 17.55 -0.56
C ILE A 53 -13.19 18.37 -1.75
N LYS A 54 -12.96 19.67 -1.70
CA LYS A 54 -13.19 20.59 -2.83
C LYS A 54 -11.88 21.19 -3.25
N VAL A 55 -11.67 21.27 -4.56
CA VAL A 55 -10.50 21.87 -5.16
C VAL A 55 -10.94 22.94 -6.13
N LYS A 56 -10.68 24.21 -5.78
CA LYS A 56 -10.95 25.35 -6.67
C LYS A 56 -9.73 25.64 -7.53
N THR A 57 -9.96 25.68 -8.83
CA THR A 57 -8.99 26.07 -9.84
C THR A 57 -9.45 27.36 -10.52
N PRO A 58 -8.61 28.03 -11.36
CA PRO A 58 -9.05 29.20 -12.09
C PRO A 58 -10.23 28.99 -13.06
N VAL A 59 -10.54 27.76 -13.41
CA VAL A 59 -11.55 27.43 -14.43
C VAL A 59 -12.75 26.65 -13.89
N LYS A 60 -12.55 25.83 -12.87
CA LYS A 60 -13.60 24.90 -12.36
C LYS A 60 -13.33 24.50 -10.91
N GLU A 61 -14.37 24.18 -10.14
CA GLU A 61 -14.26 23.49 -8.87
C GLU A 61 -14.40 21.97 -9.12
N LEU A 62 -13.43 21.19 -8.64
CA LEU A 62 -13.49 19.74 -8.58
C LEU A 62 -13.92 19.32 -7.18
N ARG A 63 -14.62 18.18 -7.07
CA ARG A 63 -15.13 17.71 -5.79
C ARG A 63 -14.97 16.20 -5.67
N GLN A 64 -14.49 15.75 -4.50
CA GLN A 64 -14.44 14.34 -4.10
C GLN A 64 -15.18 14.14 -2.80
N VAL A 65 -15.87 13.01 -2.67
CA VAL A 65 -16.50 12.58 -1.41
C VAL A 65 -16.04 11.18 -1.08
N GLU A 66 -15.59 10.99 0.13
CA GLU A 66 -15.20 9.71 0.67
C GLU A 66 -15.98 9.42 1.94
N GLY A 67 -16.26 8.14 2.20
CA GLY A 67 -16.96 7.79 3.42
C GLY A 67 -16.74 6.34 3.84
N GLY A 68 -17.01 6.08 5.11
CA GLY A 68 -16.94 4.76 5.71
C GLY A 68 -17.52 4.77 7.13
N PRO A 69 -17.69 3.59 7.76
CA PRO A 69 -18.16 3.51 9.12
C PRO A 69 -17.27 4.33 10.07
N TYR A 70 -17.91 5.11 10.96
CA TYR A 70 -17.19 5.83 12.00
C TYR A 70 -16.91 4.91 13.18
N ASN A 71 -15.67 4.93 13.68
CA ASN A 71 -15.29 4.19 14.86
C ASN A 71 -14.97 5.15 16.02
N GLU A 72 -15.78 5.11 17.08
CA GLU A 72 -15.66 6.00 18.24
C GLU A 72 -14.35 5.80 19.02
N LYS A 73 -13.79 4.57 19.02
CA LYS A 73 -12.55 4.28 19.78
C LYS A 73 -11.32 4.96 19.19
N ILE A 74 -11.28 5.11 17.88
CA ILE A 74 -10.18 5.77 17.18
C ILE A 74 -10.55 7.19 16.71
N MET A 75 -11.80 7.61 16.92
CA MET A 75 -12.34 8.90 16.50
C MET A 75 -12.09 9.18 15.01
N ASN A 76 -12.26 8.15 14.17
CA ASN A 76 -11.98 8.20 12.75
C ASN A 76 -12.91 7.26 11.97
N GLY A 77 -12.92 7.38 10.64
CA GLY A 77 -13.56 6.42 9.75
C GLY A 77 -12.68 5.19 9.49
N ILE A 78 -13.34 4.11 9.11
CA ILE A 78 -12.69 2.86 8.68
C ILE A 78 -13.26 2.43 7.34
N GLN A 79 -12.49 1.66 6.55
CA GLN A 79 -12.93 1.13 5.26
C GLN A 79 -13.48 2.22 4.32
N PHE A 80 -12.71 3.29 4.14
CA PHE A 80 -13.09 4.38 3.26
C PHE A 80 -13.38 3.91 1.83
N ARG A 81 -14.44 4.49 1.26
CA ARG A 81 -14.81 4.33 -0.15
C ARG A 81 -14.95 5.69 -0.78
N THR A 82 -14.48 5.84 -1.99
CA THR A 82 -14.79 7.01 -2.80
C THR A 82 -16.25 6.90 -3.27
N MET A 83 -17.07 7.89 -2.91
CA MET A 83 -18.50 7.98 -3.23
C MET A 83 -18.73 8.93 -4.40
N GLU A 84 -17.85 9.92 -4.55
CA GLU A 84 -17.80 10.86 -5.66
C GLU A 84 -16.32 11.09 -6.00
N TYR A 85 -15.97 10.89 -7.25
CA TYR A 85 -14.59 10.98 -7.71
C TYR A 85 -14.22 12.42 -8.09
N LEU A 86 -12.96 12.79 -7.91
CA LEU A 86 -12.44 14.11 -8.24
C LEU A 86 -12.52 14.40 -9.75
N SER A 87 -12.29 13.37 -10.56
CA SER A 87 -12.40 13.40 -12.01
C SER A 87 -13.54 12.45 -12.43
N LYS A 88 -14.62 13.02 -12.95
CA LYS A 88 -15.84 12.29 -13.35
C LYS A 88 -15.96 12.12 -14.87
N ASP A 89 -15.24 12.94 -15.60
CA ASP A 89 -15.19 12.99 -17.04
C ASP A 89 -13.86 13.54 -17.53
N GLN A 90 -13.67 13.58 -18.84
CA GLN A 90 -12.46 14.09 -19.47
C GLN A 90 -12.21 15.57 -19.16
N ASP A 91 -13.26 16.40 -19.06
CA ASP A 91 -13.11 17.82 -18.73
C ASP A 91 -12.58 18.01 -17.29
N ASP A 92 -13.07 17.24 -16.32
CA ASP A 92 -12.57 17.22 -14.95
C ASP A 92 -11.11 16.78 -14.93
N PHE A 93 -10.76 15.73 -15.70
CA PHE A 93 -9.40 15.24 -15.78
C PHE A 93 -8.42 16.27 -16.38
N GLU A 94 -8.78 16.93 -17.45
CA GLU A 94 -7.95 17.98 -18.05
C GLU A 94 -7.65 19.11 -17.07
N VAL A 95 -8.64 19.51 -16.25
CA VAL A 95 -8.45 20.49 -15.18
C VAL A 95 -7.53 19.95 -14.09
N PHE A 96 -7.75 18.70 -13.66
CA PHE A 96 -6.89 18.03 -12.68
C PHE A 96 -5.44 17.97 -13.18
N LYS A 97 -5.21 17.45 -14.36
CA LYS A 97 -3.90 17.32 -15.01
C LYS A 97 -3.17 18.65 -15.11
N LYS A 98 -3.88 19.70 -15.53
CA LYS A 98 -3.32 21.04 -15.75
C LYS A 98 -2.90 21.73 -14.46
N TYR A 99 -3.66 21.58 -13.39
CA TYR A 99 -3.47 22.39 -12.17
C TYR A 99 -2.96 21.58 -10.97
N CYS A 100 -2.90 20.25 -11.04
CA CYS A 100 -2.37 19.43 -9.95
C CYS A 100 -0.93 19.83 -9.62
N PRO A 101 -0.67 20.28 -8.38
CA PRO A 101 0.66 20.75 -8.01
C PRO A 101 1.64 19.61 -7.87
N ARG A 102 2.93 19.93 -8.03
CA ARG A 102 4.03 19.05 -7.64
C ARG A 102 4.46 19.34 -6.21
N ARG A 103 5.21 18.41 -5.58
CA ARG A 103 5.79 18.66 -4.25
C ARG A 103 6.72 19.87 -4.28
N GLU A 104 6.63 20.67 -3.24
CA GLU A 104 7.54 21.76 -3.03
C GLU A 104 8.81 21.29 -2.32
N LYS A 105 9.89 22.08 -2.40
CA LYS A 105 11.17 21.76 -1.75
C LYS A 105 11.03 21.44 -0.26
N ARG A 106 10.15 22.11 0.48
CA ARG A 106 9.90 21.84 1.90
C ARG A 106 9.35 20.45 2.16
N ASP A 107 8.52 19.91 1.25
CA ASP A 107 7.96 18.55 1.37
C ASP A 107 9.06 17.52 1.14
N VAL A 108 9.92 17.77 0.15
CA VAL A 108 11.09 16.93 -0.16
C VAL A 108 12.06 16.93 1.02
N ASP A 109 12.44 18.11 1.52
CA ASP A 109 13.36 18.25 2.66
C ASP A 109 12.81 17.52 3.91
N HIS A 110 11.50 17.62 4.16
CA HIS A 110 10.84 16.92 5.27
C HIS A 110 10.92 15.39 5.11
N ILE A 111 10.69 14.86 3.92
CA ILE A 111 10.78 13.41 3.65
C ILE A 111 12.21 12.93 3.86
N LEU A 112 13.20 13.63 3.31
CA LEU A 112 14.60 13.26 3.44
C LEU A 112 15.09 13.31 4.91
N GLU A 113 14.68 14.33 5.66
CA GLU A 113 15.02 14.43 7.10
C GLU A 113 14.35 13.32 7.91
N SER A 114 13.11 12.97 7.59
CA SER A 114 12.43 11.86 8.26
C SER A 114 13.11 10.52 8.02
N GLY A 115 13.73 10.32 6.85
CA GLY A 115 14.56 9.14 6.58
C GLY A 115 15.77 9.04 7.51
N LYS A 116 16.46 10.15 7.76
CA LYS A 116 17.58 10.20 8.71
C LYS A 116 17.13 9.90 10.14
N ILE A 117 16.03 10.50 10.56
CA ILE A 117 15.43 10.26 11.88
C ILE A 117 15.04 8.78 12.02
N ALA A 118 14.35 8.23 11.03
CA ALA A 118 13.92 6.83 11.04
C ALA A 118 15.13 5.88 11.15
N LYS A 119 16.16 6.09 10.34
CA LYS A 119 17.41 5.31 10.38
C LYS A 119 18.05 5.32 11.75
N LYS A 120 18.13 6.49 12.37
CA LYS A 120 18.71 6.67 13.71
C LYS A 120 17.90 5.99 14.80
N GLU A 121 16.57 6.19 14.81
CA GLU A 121 15.70 5.71 15.90
C GLU A 121 15.43 4.20 15.83
N ILE A 122 15.38 3.64 14.62
CA ILE A 122 15.17 2.20 14.42
C ILE A 122 16.48 1.44 14.67
N GLY A 123 17.60 1.91 14.13
CA GLY A 123 18.90 1.23 14.27
C GLY A 123 18.81 -0.26 13.93
N ASP A 124 19.28 -1.10 14.84
CA ASP A 124 19.29 -2.57 14.68
C ASP A 124 17.95 -3.25 15.07
N LEU A 125 16.92 -2.48 15.41
CA LEU A 125 15.61 -3.03 15.79
C LEU A 125 14.75 -3.46 14.59
N GLY A 126 15.16 -3.09 13.37
CA GLY A 126 14.42 -3.40 12.16
C GLY A 126 14.79 -2.52 10.98
N ILE A 127 13.86 -2.33 10.06
CA ILE A 127 14.03 -1.54 8.85
C ILE A 127 13.00 -0.42 8.73
N SER A 128 13.43 0.70 8.16
CA SER A 128 12.57 1.82 7.83
C SER A 128 12.01 1.67 6.41
N CYS A 129 10.67 1.67 6.30
CA CYS A 129 9.97 1.53 5.04
C CYS A 129 8.94 2.66 4.89
N PRO A 130 9.28 3.77 4.21
CA PRO A 130 8.26 4.76 3.89
C PRO A 130 7.28 4.15 2.89
N TRP A 131 6.05 4.64 2.96
CA TRP A 131 5.04 4.32 1.97
C TRP A 131 5.01 5.47 0.98
N ALA A 132 5.63 5.26 -0.19
CA ALA A 132 5.61 6.23 -1.28
C ALA A 132 4.19 6.38 -1.84
N MET A 133 3.98 7.38 -2.66
CA MET A 133 2.73 7.50 -3.40
C MET A 133 2.48 6.19 -4.17
N GLY A 134 1.40 5.52 -3.89
CA GLY A 134 1.10 4.12 -4.21
C GLY A 134 1.44 3.59 -5.60
N GLY A 135 0.84 2.49 -6.00
CA GLY A 135 0.85 2.03 -7.39
C GLY A 135 0.09 3.00 -8.29
N VAL A 136 0.47 3.07 -9.54
CA VAL A 136 -0.11 4.03 -10.50
C VAL A 136 -1.60 3.77 -10.71
N TYR A 137 -1.98 2.52 -10.96
CA TYR A 137 -3.38 2.13 -11.11
C TYR A 137 -4.19 2.38 -9.85
N ASN A 138 -3.59 2.09 -8.69
CA ASN A 138 -4.22 2.32 -7.39
C ASN A 138 -4.45 3.81 -7.12
N LEU A 139 -3.49 4.67 -7.49
CA LEU A 139 -3.63 6.12 -7.36
C LEU A 139 -4.70 6.64 -8.32
N ALA A 140 -4.68 6.24 -9.59
CA ALA A 140 -5.66 6.64 -10.59
C ALA A 140 -7.08 6.29 -10.14
N SER A 141 -7.29 5.07 -9.62
CA SER A 141 -8.59 4.58 -9.13
C SER A 141 -9.12 5.32 -7.89
N THR A 142 -8.30 6.14 -7.25
CA THR A 142 -8.74 7.04 -6.16
C THR A 142 -9.48 8.26 -6.71
N TYR A 143 -9.18 8.68 -7.93
CA TYR A 143 -9.69 9.92 -8.56
C TYR A 143 -10.60 9.68 -9.74
N ILE A 144 -10.51 8.52 -10.39
CA ILE A 144 -11.34 8.06 -11.50
C ILE A 144 -11.99 6.74 -11.07
N ASN A 145 -13.26 6.55 -11.38
CA ASN A 145 -13.95 5.30 -11.03
C ASN A 145 -13.27 4.10 -11.71
N VAL A 146 -12.96 3.07 -10.95
CA VAL A 146 -12.25 1.89 -11.47
C VAL A 146 -13.02 1.15 -12.58
N GLN A 147 -14.35 1.19 -12.54
CA GLN A 147 -15.17 0.58 -13.60
C GLN A 147 -15.07 1.38 -14.90
N ASP A 148 -15.08 2.72 -14.79
CA ASP A 148 -14.86 3.60 -15.94
C ASP A 148 -13.45 3.41 -16.50
N MET A 149 -12.42 3.32 -15.64
CA MET A 149 -11.04 3.00 -16.07
C MET A 149 -10.95 1.69 -16.87
N MET A 150 -11.72 0.65 -16.48
CA MET A 150 -11.72 -0.62 -17.19
C MET A 150 -12.46 -0.52 -18.54
N VAL A 151 -13.50 0.31 -18.62
CA VAL A 151 -14.20 0.59 -19.88
C VAL A 151 -13.32 1.41 -20.81
N ASP A 152 -12.71 2.49 -20.31
CA ASP A 152 -11.83 3.37 -21.08
C ASP A 152 -10.65 2.61 -21.70
N ALA A 153 -10.01 1.73 -20.92
CA ALA A 153 -8.92 0.89 -21.42
C ALA A 153 -9.31 0.05 -22.65
N LEU A 154 -10.59 -0.34 -22.78
CA LEU A 154 -11.08 -1.22 -23.83
C LEU A 154 -11.79 -0.47 -24.96
N SER A 155 -12.19 0.78 -24.76
CA SER A 155 -13.04 1.52 -25.72
C SER A 155 -12.57 2.94 -26.02
N GLU A 156 -11.75 3.55 -25.14
CA GLU A 156 -11.24 4.92 -25.22
C GLU A 156 -9.73 4.94 -24.92
N GLU A 157 -8.96 4.09 -25.60
CA GLU A 157 -7.57 3.80 -25.31
C GLU A 157 -6.69 5.07 -25.20
N ASP A 158 -6.84 6.02 -26.13
CA ASP A 158 -6.07 7.28 -26.10
C ASP A 158 -6.30 8.08 -24.81
N TYR A 159 -7.55 8.12 -24.31
CA TYR A 159 -7.89 8.80 -23.06
C TYR A 159 -7.36 8.04 -21.84
N TYR A 160 -7.50 6.70 -21.86
CA TYR A 160 -6.91 5.83 -20.83
C TYR A 160 -5.39 6.03 -20.73
N GLU A 161 -4.69 5.99 -21.85
CA GLU A 161 -3.23 6.19 -21.89
C GLU A 161 -2.86 7.58 -21.36
N ASP A 162 -3.61 8.63 -21.69
CA ASP A 162 -3.31 9.99 -21.26
C ASP A 162 -3.35 10.12 -19.74
N TYR A 163 -4.43 9.68 -19.10
CA TYR A 163 -4.50 9.78 -17.64
C TYR A 163 -3.57 8.79 -16.92
N MET A 164 -3.35 7.60 -17.44
CA MET A 164 -2.42 6.65 -16.83
C MET A 164 -0.96 7.14 -16.92
N ASN A 165 -0.58 7.77 -18.03
CA ASN A 165 0.73 8.42 -18.15
C ASN A 165 0.87 9.59 -17.18
N PHE A 166 -0.15 10.41 -17.02
CA PHE A 166 -0.15 11.50 -16.03
C PHE A 166 0.07 10.97 -14.61
N PHE A 167 -0.67 9.94 -14.19
CA PHE A 167 -0.50 9.35 -12.86
C PHE A 167 0.85 8.64 -12.73
N ALA A 168 1.35 7.99 -13.78
CA ALA A 168 2.68 7.39 -13.77
C ALA A 168 3.78 8.44 -13.57
N ASP A 169 3.68 9.60 -14.23
CA ASP A 169 4.63 10.71 -14.06
C ASP A 169 4.51 11.35 -12.67
N LEU A 170 3.30 11.42 -12.12
CA LEU A 170 3.07 11.92 -10.77
C LEU A 170 3.73 11.01 -9.72
N VAL A 171 3.51 9.70 -9.83
CA VAL A 171 4.11 8.70 -8.94
C VAL A 171 5.63 8.65 -9.12
N ALA A 172 6.13 8.65 -10.35
CA ALA A 172 7.56 8.63 -10.64
C ALA A 172 8.28 9.83 -10.01
N SER A 173 7.71 11.04 -10.13
CA SER A 173 8.29 12.23 -9.50
C SER A 173 8.28 12.20 -7.96
N ASP A 174 7.33 11.51 -7.35
CA ASP A 174 7.34 11.25 -5.90
C ASP A 174 8.42 10.23 -5.53
N HIS A 175 8.57 9.19 -6.34
CA HIS A 175 9.56 8.13 -6.15
C HIS A 175 11.01 8.64 -6.23
N GLU A 176 11.31 9.64 -7.06
CA GLU A 176 12.65 10.26 -7.16
C GLU A 176 13.16 10.71 -5.79
N ILE A 177 12.28 11.19 -4.89
CA ILE A 177 12.65 11.66 -3.56
C ILE A 177 13.25 10.52 -2.71
N PHE A 178 12.76 9.30 -2.92
CA PHE A 178 13.17 8.14 -2.14
C PHE A 178 14.47 7.50 -2.64
N VAL A 179 14.90 7.80 -3.88
CA VAL A 179 16.14 7.27 -4.47
C VAL A 179 17.33 7.56 -3.57
N ASP A 180 17.52 8.83 -3.18
CA ASP A 180 18.65 9.28 -2.36
C ASP A 180 18.33 9.37 -0.86
N SER A 181 17.13 8.97 -0.44
CA SER A 181 16.73 9.02 0.97
C SER A 181 17.53 8.02 1.83
N GLN A 182 17.52 8.19 3.14
CA GLN A 182 18.16 7.26 4.09
C GLN A 182 17.24 6.14 4.58
N PHE A 183 16.07 5.97 3.99
CA PHE A 183 15.23 4.82 4.28
C PHE A 183 15.86 3.52 3.77
N ASP A 184 15.59 2.41 4.46
CA ASP A 184 16.19 1.11 4.14
C ASP A 184 15.53 0.44 2.94
N CYS A 185 14.23 0.63 2.76
CA CYS A 185 13.43 0.15 1.62
C CYS A 185 12.31 1.14 1.30
N VAL A 186 11.53 0.90 0.27
CA VAL A 186 10.37 1.73 -0.11
C VAL A 186 9.18 0.82 -0.38
N GLY A 187 8.03 1.15 0.21
CA GLY A 187 6.77 0.45 -0.01
C GLY A 187 5.82 1.21 -0.93
N MET A 188 5.02 0.51 -1.70
CA MET A 188 3.96 1.06 -2.54
C MET A 188 2.74 0.14 -2.59
N GLN A 189 1.55 0.72 -2.76
CA GLN A 189 0.28 0.00 -2.83
C GLN A 189 -0.19 -0.23 -4.25
N GLY A 190 -0.59 -1.48 -4.58
CA GLY A 190 -1.19 -1.85 -5.86
C GLY A 190 -2.45 -2.72 -5.72
N ASN A 191 -3.07 -2.70 -4.55
CA ASN A 191 -4.13 -3.66 -4.16
C ASN A 191 -5.43 -3.57 -4.98
N ILE A 192 -5.69 -2.47 -5.69
CA ILE A 192 -6.85 -2.39 -6.61
C ILE A 192 -6.59 -3.29 -7.84
N ALA A 193 -5.36 -3.32 -8.34
CA ALA A 193 -4.99 -4.17 -9.48
C ALA A 193 -4.68 -5.61 -9.02
N ASN A 194 -5.68 -6.32 -8.49
CA ASN A 194 -5.55 -7.70 -8.03
C ASN A 194 -6.31 -8.70 -8.92
N GLY A 195 -6.01 -9.98 -8.78
CA GLY A 195 -6.59 -11.06 -9.59
C GLY A 195 -8.09 -11.32 -9.34
N GLY A 196 -8.71 -10.66 -8.38
CA GLY A 196 -10.16 -10.65 -8.18
C GLY A 196 -10.87 -9.57 -8.99
N MET A 197 -10.15 -8.54 -9.41
CA MET A 197 -10.67 -7.43 -10.20
C MET A 197 -10.37 -7.63 -11.70
N MET A 198 -9.20 -8.18 -12.04
CA MET A 198 -8.76 -8.28 -13.44
C MET A 198 -7.97 -9.55 -13.72
N GLY A 199 -8.01 -9.99 -14.98
CA GLY A 199 -7.19 -11.10 -15.46
C GLY A 199 -5.75 -10.69 -15.76
N PRO A 200 -4.87 -11.68 -16.01
CA PRO A 200 -3.47 -11.44 -16.30
C PRO A 200 -3.25 -10.60 -17.57
N ASP A 201 -4.03 -10.83 -18.62
CA ASP A 201 -3.90 -10.10 -19.88
C ASP A 201 -4.19 -8.61 -19.69
N TYR A 202 -5.29 -8.27 -18.99
CA TYR A 202 -5.59 -6.89 -18.66
C TYR A 202 -4.49 -6.23 -17.81
N PHE A 203 -3.99 -6.96 -16.81
CA PHE A 203 -2.91 -6.45 -15.97
C PHE A 203 -1.64 -6.18 -16.78
N GLU A 204 -1.25 -7.11 -17.66
CA GLU A 204 -0.04 -6.98 -18.48
C GLU A 204 -0.13 -5.86 -19.51
N GLU A 205 -1.29 -5.63 -20.08
CA GLU A 205 -1.51 -4.64 -21.13
C GLU A 205 -1.78 -3.23 -20.56
N TYR A 206 -2.66 -3.13 -19.56
CA TYR A 206 -3.18 -1.84 -19.10
C TYR A 206 -2.65 -1.38 -17.74
N VAL A 207 -1.96 -2.22 -16.97
CA VAL A 207 -1.43 -1.84 -15.64
C VAL A 207 0.09 -1.88 -15.60
N LEU A 208 0.68 -2.99 -15.99
CA LEU A 208 2.11 -3.26 -15.86
C LEU A 208 3.02 -2.18 -16.48
N PRO A 209 2.77 -1.62 -17.67
CA PRO A 209 3.65 -0.61 -18.27
C PRO A 209 3.78 0.64 -17.40
N TYR A 210 2.69 1.10 -16.81
CA TYR A 210 2.64 2.30 -15.98
C TYR A 210 3.26 2.06 -14.59
N GLU A 211 2.96 0.92 -13.97
CA GLU A 211 3.60 0.52 -12.71
C GLU A 211 5.12 0.41 -12.88
N ARG A 212 5.57 -0.20 -13.97
CA ARG A 212 7.00 -0.34 -14.31
C ARG A 212 7.68 1.02 -14.45
N LYS A 213 7.06 1.97 -15.12
CA LYS A 213 7.59 3.33 -15.29
C LYS A 213 7.92 3.97 -13.93
N ALA A 214 7.02 3.85 -12.97
CA ALA A 214 7.22 4.39 -11.62
C ALA A 214 8.21 3.55 -10.79
N ILE A 215 8.14 2.22 -10.87
CA ILE A 215 9.04 1.30 -10.15
C ILE A 215 10.48 1.45 -10.63
N ASP A 216 10.71 1.62 -11.93
CA ASP A 216 12.05 1.77 -12.49
C ASP A 216 12.78 3.02 -11.97
N VAL A 217 12.05 4.06 -11.53
CA VAL A 217 12.64 5.19 -10.80
C VAL A 217 13.17 4.74 -9.44
N LEU A 218 12.36 4.04 -8.64
CA LEU A 218 12.81 3.53 -7.33
C LEU A 218 14.01 2.59 -7.42
N ARG A 219 14.09 1.80 -8.49
CA ARG A 219 15.21 0.86 -8.73
C ARG A 219 16.56 1.56 -8.85
N GLN A 220 16.60 2.84 -9.25
CA GLN A 220 17.84 3.61 -9.32
C GLN A 220 18.48 3.78 -7.94
N GLY A 221 17.68 3.83 -6.88
CA GLY A 221 18.14 3.88 -5.50
C GLY A 221 18.73 2.58 -4.95
N LYS A 222 18.63 1.47 -5.70
CA LYS A 222 19.13 0.12 -5.31
C LYS A 222 18.61 -0.36 -3.95
N LYS A 223 17.47 0.16 -3.52
CA LYS A 223 16.79 -0.26 -2.29
C LYS A 223 15.75 -1.33 -2.57
N PRO A 224 15.48 -2.24 -1.63
CA PRO A 224 14.34 -3.14 -1.77
C PRO A 224 13.03 -2.36 -1.97
N ILE A 225 12.20 -2.84 -2.89
CA ILE A 225 10.88 -2.29 -3.18
C ILE A 225 9.84 -3.29 -2.73
N ILE A 226 9.00 -2.88 -1.77
CA ILE A 226 7.89 -3.68 -1.24
C ILE A 226 6.62 -3.28 -1.99
N TYR A 227 6.02 -4.23 -2.70
CA TYR A 227 4.75 -4.04 -3.40
C TYR A 227 3.64 -4.74 -2.63
N HIS A 228 2.73 -3.96 -2.07
CA HIS A 228 1.57 -4.46 -1.36
C HIS A 228 0.43 -4.70 -2.34
N ASN A 229 0.07 -5.95 -2.54
CA ASN A 229 -1.10 -6.33 -3.32
C ASN A 229 -1.81 -7.49 -2.61
N CYS A 230 -2.87 -7.16 -1.89
CA CYS A 230 -3.68 -8.12 -1.14
C CYS A 230 -4.82 -8.72 -1.98
N GLY A 231 -5.47 -9.75 -1.44
CA GLY A 231 -6.55 -10.43 -2.10
C GLY A 231 -6.10 -11.56 -3.03
N LYS A 232 -6.89 -11.82 -4.08
CA LYS A 232 -6.55 -12.84 -5.07
C LYS A 232 -5.39 -12.38 -5.94
N ALA A 233 -4.37 -13.20 -6.08
CA ALA A 233 -3.18 -12.83 -6.82
C ALA A 233 -2.57 -13.96 -7.66
N ARG A 234 -3.05 -15.20 -7.50
CA ARG A 234 -2.41 -16.38 -8.11
C ARG A 234 -2.31 -16.28 -9.64
N VAL A 235 -3.34 -15.75 -10.30
CA VAL A 235 -3.34 -15.57 -11.74
C VAL A 235 -2.35 -14.49 -12.20
N LEU A 236 -1.90 -13.59 -11.31
CA LEU A 236 -0.98 -12.49 -11.59
C LEU A 236 0.50 -12.81 -11.28
N TYR A 237 0.83 -14.00 -10.82
CA TYR A 237 2.21 -14.39 -10.51
C TYR A 237 3.19 -14.13 -11.66
N PRO A 238 2.85 -14.45 -12.94
CA PRO A 238 3.74 -14.13 -14.07
C PRO A 238 4.00 -12.62 -14.22
N ALA A 239 2.98 -11.80 -14.02
CA ALA A 239 3.09 -10.35 -14.10
C ALA A 239 3.94 -9.76 -12.95
N TYR A 240 3.83 -10.31 -11.74
CA TYR A 240 4.64 -9.84 -10.60
C TYR A 240 6.14 -10.04 -10.81
N LYS A 241 6.57 -11.10 -11.49
CA LYS A 241 7.98 -11.26 -11.90
C LYS A 241 8.45 -10.16 -12.85
N LYS A 242 7.54 -9.57 -13.62
CA LYS A 242 7.82 -8.51 -14.60
C LYS A 242 7.80 -7.11 -14.00
N LEU A 243 7.20 -6.91 -12.80
CA LEU A 243 7.08 -5.60 -12.14
C LEU A 243 8.43 -4.95 -11.80
N GLY A 244 9.46 -5.75 -11.49
CA GLY A 244 10.76 -5.23 -11.05
C GLY A 244 10.82 -4.89 -9.56
N ILE A 245 9.88 -5.38 -8.78
CA ILE A 245 9.84 -5.30 -7.31
C ILE A 245 10.82 -6.29 -6.68
N THR A 246 11.14 -6.08 -5.40
CA THR A 246 12.01 -6.99 -4.63
C THR A 246 11.18 -7.88 -3.70
N VAL A 247 10.13 -7.33 -3.14
CA VAL A 247 9.30 -7.98 -2.13
C VAL A 247 7.84 -7.86 -2.56
N TRP A 248 7.13 -8.99 -2.59
CA TRP A 248 5.67 -8.98 -2.68
C TRP A 248 5.06 -9.24 -1.30
N GLU A 249 4.25 -8.34 -0.85
CA GLU A 249 3.39 -8.39 0.30
C GLU A 249 1.95 -8.45 -0.22
N THR A 250 1.08 -9.30 0.17
CA THR A 250 0.73 -9.90 1.46
C THR A 250 0.65 -11.42 1.42
N ILE A 251 0.56 -12.02 0.26
CA ILE A 251 0.35 -13.45 -0.01
C ILE A 251 -0.92 -13.95 0.70
N SER A 252 -2.00 -13.17 0.59
CA SER A 252 -3.25 -13.47 1.29
C SER A 252 -3.78 -14.84 0.95
N GLU A 253 -3.98 -15.68 1.97
CA GLU A 253 -4.62 -17.01 1.83
C GLU A 253 -6.16 -16.89 1.88
N ALA A 254 -6.86 -17.99 1.60
CA ALA A 254 -8.32 -18.01 1.72
C ALA A 254 -8.76 -17.74 3.18
N PRO A 255 -9.86 -17.01 3.40
CA PRO A 255 -10.84 -16.53 2.40
C PRO A 255 -10.50 -15.18 1.77
N GLN A 256 -9.49 -14.44 2.25
CA GLN A 256 -9.15 -13.08 1.79
C GLN A 256 -8.50 -13.08 0.40
N GLY A 257 -7.74 -14.13 0.08
CA GLY A 257 -7.07 -14.32 -1.19
C GLY A 257 -7.20 -15.74 -1.71
N ASP A 258 -6.31 -16.12 -2.61
CA ASP A 258 -6.28 -17.45 -3.24
C ASP A 258 -4.87 -18.06 -3.22
N ASN A 259 -3.97 -17.48 -2.42
CA ASN A 259 -2.58 -17.90 -2.40
C ASN A 259 -2.37 -19.06 -1.41
N VAL A 260 -1.44 -19.95 -1.77
CA VAL A 260 -0.91 -20.99 -0.90
C VAL A 260 0.59 -20.75 -0.77
N LEU A 261 1.08 -20.53 0.46
CA LEU A 261 2.48 -20.14 0.70
C LEU A 261 3.48 -21.08 0.06
N ALA A 262 3.27 -22.40 0.20
CA ALA A 262 4.19 -23.40 -0.37
C ALA A 262 4.26 -23.32 -1.91
N GLU A 263 3.13 -23.08 -2.59
CA GLU A 263 3.06 -22.92 -4.04
C GLU A 263 3.70 -21.60 -4.50
N ALA A 264 3.44 -20.51 -3.77
CA ALA A 264 4.06 -19.21 -4.04
C ALA A 264 5.60 -19.29 -3.88
N LYS A 265 6.08 -19.97 -2.84
CA LYS A 265 7.52 -20.23 -2.62
C LYS A 265 8.15 -21.00 -3.78
N GLU A 266 7.49 -22.06 -4.24
CA GLU A 266 7.98 -22.85 -5.39
C GLU A 266 7.96 -22.06 -6.69
N TYR A 267 6.95 -21.20 -6.89
CA TYR A 267 6.82 -20.40 -8.11
C TYR A 267 7.86 -19.27 -8.19
N PHE A 268 8.01 -18.50 -7.11
CA PHE A 268 8.86 -17.31 -7.10
C PHE A 268 10.33 -17.64 -6.80
N LYS A 269 10.61 -18.67 -6.00
CA LYS A 269 11.98 -19.07 -5.62
C LYS A 269 12.81 -17.86 -5.17
N ASP A 270 13.85 -17.54 -5.93
CA ASP A 270 14.78 -16.44 -5.66
C ASP A 270 14.39 -15.14 -6.37
N ASP A 271 13.30 -15.14 -7.18
CA ASP A 271 12.89 -13.94 -7.93
C ASP A 271 12.30 -12.87 -7.03
N LEU A 272 11.54 -13.27 -6.01
CA LEU A 272 10.90 -12.36 -5.06
C LEU A 272 11.01 -12.85 -3.62
N ILE A 273 11.16 -11.90 -2.71
CA ILE A 273 10.94 -12.13 -1.27
C ILE A 273 9.44 -12.07 -1.01
N LEU A 274 8.90 -13.11 -0.38
CA LEU A 274 7.51 -13.20 0.01
C LEU A 274 7.32 -12.65 1.42
N PHE A 275 6.40 -11.73 1.63
CA PHE A 275 6.15 -11.07 2.89
C PHE A 275 4.69 -11.26 3.33
N GLY A 276 4.45 -11.97 4.41
CA GLY A 276 3.13 -12.32 4.92
C GLY A 276 3.22 -13.67 5.64
N ASN A 277 2.19 -14.46 5.72
CA ASN A 277 0.86 -14.43 5.11
C ASN A 277 -0.21 -14.85 6.15
N PHE A 278 0.05 -14.55 7.43
CA PHE A 278 -0.85 -14.97 8.51
C PHE A 278 -2.20 -14.24 8.40
N ASP A 279 -3.30 -14.98 8.42
CA ASP A 279 -4.66 -14.39 8.43
C ASP A 279 -4.93 -13.71 9.78
N GLN A 280 -4.92 -12.38 9.75
CA GLN A 280 -5.18 -11.55 10.92
C GLN A 280 -6.66 -11.18 11.08
N VAL A 281 -7.45 -11.29 10.01
CA VAL A 281 -8.87 -10.90 10.03
C VAL A 281 -9.72 -11.92 10.77
N HIS A 282 -9.54 -13.19 10.43
CA HIS A 282 -10.31 -14.29 11.01
C HIS A 282 -9.47 -15.08 12.02
N PHE A 283 -8.38 -15.70 11.56
CA PHE A 283 -7.67 -16.67 12.40
C PHE A 283 -7.00 -16.03 13.62
N LEU A 284 -6.23 -14.95 13.44
CA LEU A 284 -5.55 -14.29 14.58
C LEU A 284 -6.54 -13.72 15.59
N LYS A 285 -7.70 -13.28 15.13
CA LYS A 285 -8.70 -12.65 15.98
C LYS A 285 -9.57 -13.64 16.73
N GLU A 286 -9.89 -14.79 16.12
CA GLU A 286 -10.93 -15.70 16.57
C GLU A 286 -10.40 -17.01 17.17
N ALA A 287 -9.20 -17.45 16.78
CA ALA A 287 -8.59 -18.69 17.26
C ALA A 287 -8.07 -18.58 18.71
N THR A 288 -7.80 -19.71 19.34
CA THR A 288 -7.12 -19.74 20.64
C THR A 288 -5.63 -19.40 20.50
N PRO A 289 -4.97 -18.92 21.58
CA PRO A 289 -3.53 -18.68 21.55
C PRO A 289 -2.70 -19.89 21.11
N GLU A 290 -3.08 -21.10 21.51
CA GLU A 290 -2.39 -22.34 21.16
C GLU A 290 -2.50 -22.65 19.66
N GLU A 291 -3.67 -22.44 19.06
CA GLU A 291 -3.88 -22.59 17.62
C GLU A 291 -3.09 -21.55 16.82
N VAL A 292 -3.08 -20.29 17.29
CA VAL A 292 -2.30 -19.19 16.68
C VAL A 292 -0.81 -19.51 16.71
N GLU A 293 -0.29 -19.96 17.87
CA GLU A 293 1.13 -20.30 18.04
C GLU A 293 1.53 -21.44 17.09
N LYS A 294 0.71 -22.49 17.04
CA LYS A 294 0.93 -23.62 16.13
C LYS A 294 0.90 -23.17 14.66
N ARG A 295 -0.09 -22.41 14.25
CA ARG A 295 -0.23 -21.91 12.85
C ARG A 295 0.97 -21.05 12.45
N ALA A 296 1.42 -20.15 13.33
CA ALA A 296 2.59 -19.30 13.10
C ALA A 296 3.86 -20.14 12.93
N TYR A 297 4.04 -21.16 13.79
CA TYR A 297 5.14 -22.11 13.66
C TYR A 297 5.12 -22.85 12.30
N ASP A 298 3.97 -23.41 11.91
CA ASP A 298 3.82 -24.19 10.68
C ASP A 298 4.07 -23.32 9.42
N LEU A 299 3.56 -22.08 9.39
CA LEU A 299 3.80 -21.14 8.30
C LEU A 299 5.28 -20.74 8.21
N MET A 300 5.91 -20.47 9.36
CA MET A 300 7.33 -20.16 9.39
C MET A 300 8.19 -21.33 8.92
N MET A 301 7.87 -22.56 9.32
CA MET A 301 8.55 -23.78 8.86
C MET A 301 8.39 -24.02 7.35
N THR A 302 7.27 -23.60 6.78
CA THR A 302 7.04 -23.63 5.32
C THR A 302 7.82 -22.54 4.61
N GLY A 303 7.70 -21.29 5.09
CA GLY A 303 8.23 -20.11 4.43
C GLY A 303 9.74 -20.00 4.49
N LYS A 304 10.38 -20.42 5.61
CA LYS A 304 11.85 -20.28 5.76
C LYS A 304 12.66 -21.16 4.83
N LYS A 305 12.09 -22.22 4.26
CA LYS A 305 12.82 -23.12 3.34
C LYS A 305 13.39 -22.36 2.16
N GLY A 306 14.72 -22.38 2.00
CA GLY A 306 15.42 -21.66 0.95
C GLY A 306 15.48 -20.14 1.11
N GLY A 307 15.11 -19.60 2.29
CA GLY A 307 15.10 -18.14 2.49
C GLY A 307 13.99 -17.41 1.74
N HIS A 308 14.19 -16.15 1.39
CA HIS A 308 13.25 -15.30 0.62
C HIS A 308 11.81 -15.25 1.21
N TYR A 309 11.73 -15.19 2.54
CA TYR A 309 10.46 -15.10 3.25
C TYR A 309 10.57 -14.21 4.50
N ILE A 310 9.63 -13.32 4.66
CA ILE A 310 9.42 -12.49 5.85
C ILE A 310 8.06 -12.86 6.42
N PHE A 311 8.06 -13.44 7.62
CA PHE A 311 6.81 -13.78 8.29
C PHE A 311 6.13 -12.53 8.86
N ALA A 312 4.87 -12.34 8.54
CA ALA A 312 4.01 -11.29 9.06
C ALA A 312 2.53 -11.66 8.91
N CYS A 313 1.66 -10.82 9.44
CA CYS A 313 0.26 -10.83 9.04
C CYS A 313 0.12 -10.39 7.57
N SER A 314 -0.97 -10.82 6.92
CA SER A 314 -1.25 -10.43 5.53
C SER A 314 -1.51 -8.92 5.39
N ASP A 315 -2.04 -8.28 6.44
CA ASP A 315 -2.38 -6.87 6.46
C ASP A 315 -2.35 -6.33 7.90
N TYR A 316 -2.92 -5.14 8.13
CA TYR A 316 -3.00 -4.52 9.46
C TYR A 316 -3.82 -5.36 10.45
N LEU A 317 -3.50 -5.21 11.74
CA LEU A 317 -4.26 -5.89 12.79
C LEU A 317 -5.67 -5.32 12.94
N GLU A 318 -6.65 -6.21 12.98
CA GLU A 318 -8.03 -5.84 13.22
C GLU A 318 -8.23 -5.26 14.63
N ILE A 319 -9.10 -4.25 14.73
CA ILE A 319 -9.49 -3.68 16.02
C ILE A 319 -10.14 -4.77 16.87
N GLY A 320 -9.63 -4.95 18.09
CA GLY A 320 -10.11 -5.96 19.01
C GLY A 320 -9.39 -7.32 18.91
N THR A 321 -8.33 -7.42 18.11
CA THR A 321 -7.44 -8.59 18.14
C THR A 321 -6.88 -8.78 19.57
N PRO A 322 -7.03 -9.98 20.18
CA PRO A 322 -6.55 -10.24 21.55
C PRO A 322 -5.01 -10.13 21.62
N LEU A 323 -4.51 -9.41 22.62
CA LEU A 323 -3.05 -9.27 22.80
C LEU A 323 -2.36 -10.61 23.03
N GLU A 324 -3.02 -11.57 23.70
CA GLU A 324 -2.46 -12.91 23.92
C GLU A 324 -2.28 -13.68 22.61
N ASN A 325 -3.17 -13.47 21.62
CA ASN A 325 -3.01 -14.03 20.28
C ASN A 325 -1.82 -13.40 19.54
N VAL A 326 -1.62 -12.09 19.67
CA VAL A 326 -0.44 -11.42 19.11
C VAL A 326 0.85 -11.98 19.72
N LYS A 327 0.88 -12.16 21.05
CA LYS A 327 2.02 -12.80 21.74
C LYS A 327 2.24 -14.24 21.30
N ALA A 328 1.16 -15.01 21.10
CA ALA A 328 1.23 -16.39 20.61
C ALA A 328 1.78 -16.47 19.18
N LEU A 329 1.34 -15.54 18.31
CA LEU A 329 1.89 -15.38 16.95
C LEU A 329 3.41 -15.22 16.98
N LEU A 330 3.89 -14.33 17.83
CA LEU A 330 5.33 -14.05 17.98
C LEU A 330 6.08 -15.27 18.52
N ARG A 331 5.55 -15.97 19.54
CA ARG A 331 6.18 -17.19 20.08
C ARG A 331 6.32 -18.28 19.03
N GLY A 332 5.23 -18.57 18.28
CA GLY A 332 5.24 -19.58 17.23
C GLY A 332 6.24 -19.27 16.12
N ALA A 333 6.24 -18.03 15.64
CA ALA A 333 7.19 -17.58 14.63
C ALA A 333 8.65 -17.65 15.10
N ARG A 334 8.95 -17.18 16.32
CA ARG A 334 10.31 -17.23 16.91
C ARG A 334 10.79 -18.65 17.13
N ALA A 335 9.95 -19.56 17.58
CA ALA A 335 10.30 -20.98 17.78
C ALA A 335 10.78 -21.65 16.48
N ALA A 336 10.23 -21.25 15.34
CA ALA A 336 10.55 -21.79 14.02
C ALA A 336 11.59 -20.98 13.23
N SER A 337 11.99 -19.78 13.69
CA SER A 337 12.78 -18.82 12.88
C SER A 337 14.24 -19.21 12.68
N ARG A 338 14.79 -20.08 13.51
CA ARG A 338 16.21 -20.48 13.41
C ARG A 338 16.39 -21.40 12.19
N TYR A 339 17.43 -21.09 11.40
CA TYR A 339 17.93 -21.99 10.37
C TYR A 339 18.87 -23.00 11.06
N GLU A 340 18.71 -24.27 10.72
CA GLU A 340 19.62 -25.33 11.15
C GLU A 340 20.89 -25.36 10.31
#